data_0edbd2613c402dcc893aa2ecef9d5a1e
#
_entry.id   0edbd2613c402dcc893aa2ecef9d5a1e
#
_cell.length_a   1.000
_cell.length_b   1.000
_cell.length_c   1.000
_cell.angle_alpha   90.00
_cell.angle_beta   90.00
_cell.angle_gamma   90.00
#
_symmetry.space_group_name_H-M   'P 1'
#
loop_
_entity.id
_entity.type
_entity.pdbx_description
1 polymer ?
#
loop_
_entity_poly.entity_id
_entity_poly.type
_entity_poly.pdbx_seq_one_letter_code
_entity_poly.pdbx_strand_id
1 'polypeptide(L)'
;TSITGYQEIISDPSYAEQIINFTFPHVGNVGTNKEDHESDKIWTKGVVINSEITSPSNYRALKHLDDWLKKNKIVGITGIDTRNLTSFIRDKGAPKGTISFSKKNKFNIKKLLKQTHKWSGLKNLDLAEKVSTKKNYLWKGFKTWEKKDGYLKNKKKSFHVVAIDYGVKKNI
;
A
#
# COMPACT_ATOMS: atom_id res chain seq x y z
N THR A 1 4.87 8.29 -10.64
CA THR A 1 3.75 7.37 -10.95
C THR A 1 4.29 6.10 -11.57
N SER A 2 4.31 5.04 -10.80
CA SER A 2 4.78 3.74 -11.23
C SER A 2 3.71 3.05 -12.08
N ILE A 3 4.12 2.38 -13.14
CA ILE A 3 3.27 1.52 -13.98
C ILE A 3 2.97 0.19 -13.25
N THR A 4 3.82 -0.17 -12.31
CA THR A 4 3.74 -1.36 -11.46
C THR A 4 4.04 -0.94 -10.02
N GLY A 5 4.20 -1.91 -9.10
CA GLY A 5 4.60 -1.61 -7.73
C GLY A 5 3.42 -1.24 -6.83
N TYR A 6 2.21 -1.62 -7.19
CA TYR A 6 1.04 -1.35 -6.35
C TYR A 6 1.08 -2.15 -5.04
N GLN A 7 1.66 -3.34 -4.99
CA GLN A 7 1.81 -4.12 -3.77
C GLN A 7 2.81 -3.45 -2.81
N GLU A 8 3.92 -2.97 -3.33
CA GLU A 8 4.92 -2.17 -2.61
C GLU A 8 4.28 -0.90 -2.04
N ILE A 9 3.56 -0.13 -2.88
CA ILE A 9 2.88 1.10 -2.45
C ILE A 9 1.88 0.82 -1.32
N ILE A 10 1.06 -0.22 -1.44
CA ILE A 10 0.04 -0.55 -0.44
C ILE A 10 0.68 -0.97 0.89
N SER A 11 1.85 -1.60 0.86
CA SER A 11 2.59 -2.05 2.04
C SER A 11 3.59 -1.02 2.59
N ASP A 12 3.81 0.10 1.91
CA ASP A 12 4.77 1.12 2.30
C ASP A 12 4.29 1.89 3.55
N PRO A 13 5.09 1.96 4.63
CA PRO A 13 4.78 2.74 5.82
C PRO A 13 4.52 4.23 5.57
N SER A 14 5.08 4.80 4.50
CA SER A 14 4.86 6.20 4.11
C SER A 14 3.39 6.53 3.81
N TYR A 15 2.58 5.53 3.50
CA TYR A 15 1.15 5.69 3.22
C TYR A 15 0.26 5.30 4.41
N ALA A 16 0.80 5.31 5.62
CA ALA A 16 0.01 5.04 6.82
C ALA A 16 -1.19 6.01 6.93
N GLU A 17 -2.37 5.46 7.27
CA GLU A 17 -3.65 6.18 7.40
C GLU A 17 -4.18 6.83 6.11
N GLN A 18 -3.65 6.48 4.93
CA GLN A 18 -4.07 7.05 3.66
C GLN A 18 -4.86 6.07 2.80
N ILE A 19 -5.75 6.58 1.96
CA ILE A 19 -6.41 5.88 0.87
C ILE A 19 -5.63 6.20 -0.40
N ILE A 20 -5.17 5.18 -1.12
CA ILE A 20 -4.35 5.36 -2.33
C ILE A 20 -5.25 5.39 -3.56
N ASN A 21 -5.07 6.42 -4.38
CA ASN A 21 -5.73 6.56 -5.67
C ASN A 21 -4.76 6.16 -6.79
N PHE A 22 -5.01 5.01 -7.43
CA PHE A 22 -4.20 4.52 -8.54
C PHE A 22 -4.73 5.05 -9.87
N THR A 23 -3.92 5.81 -10.58
CA THR A 23 -4.26 6.35 -11.92
C THR A 23 -3.84 5.45 -13.06
N PHE A 24 -3.07 4.40 -12.77
CA PHE A 24 -2.67 3.42 -13.77
C PHE A 24 -3.84 2.48 -14.10
N PRO A 25 -4.13 2.22 -15.40
CA PRO A 25 -5.37 1.52 -15.78
C PRO A 25 -5.34 0.02 -15.52
N HIS A 26 -4.18 -0.64 -15.56
CA HIS A 26 -4.06 -2.10 -15.47
C HIS A 26 -3.53 -2.56 -14.11
N VAL A 27 -4.17 -2.10 -13.04
CA VAL A 27 -3.83 -2.53 -11.67
C VAL A 27 -4.20 -4.00 -11.51
N GLY A 28 -3.24 -4.82 -11.06
CA GLY A 28 -3.40 -6.26 -10.89
C GLY A 28 -2.62 -7.11 -11.90
N ASN A 29 -2.18 -6.54 -13.03
CA ASN A 29 -1.51 -7.25 -14.11
C ASN A 29 -0.25 -8.04 -13.72
N VAL A 30 0.50 -7.60 -12.73
CA VAL A 30 1.66 -8.33 -12.19
C VAL A 30 1.29 -9.28 -11.05
N GLY A 31 0.03 -9.33 -10.63
CA GLY A 31 -0.40 -10.12 -9.47
C GLY A 31 0.20 -9.63 -8.17
N THR A 32 0.25 -10.51 -7.18
CA THR A 32 0.95 -10.29 -5.92
C THR A 32 1.82 -11.49 -5.59
N ASN A 33 2.91 -11.27 -4.86
CA ASN A 33 3.86 -12.30 -4.45
C ASN A 33 4.36 -12.06 -3.01
N LYS A 34 5.33 -12.86 -2.56
CA LYS A 34 5.87 -12.77 -1.20
C LYS A 34 7.00 -11.77 -1.04
N GLU A 35 7.53 -11.26 -2.13
CA GLU A 35 8.77 -10.48 -2.17
C GLU A 35 8.49 -8.99 -2.34
N ASP A 36 7.50 -8.64 -3.17
CA ASP A 36 7.21 -7.25 -3.57
C ASP A 36 6.38 -6.52 -2.50
N HIS A 37 6.97 -6.36 -1.31
CA HIS A 37 6.36 -5.58 -0.23
C HIS A 37 7.41 -4.82 0.57
N GLU A 38 7.08 -3.61 0.96
CA GLU A 38 7.97 -2.70 1.68
C GLU A 38 7.98 -2.94 3.20
N SER A 39 6.94 -3.57 3.73
CA SER A 39 6.89 -3.99 5.13
C SER A 39 5.99 -5.21 5.33
N ASP A 40 6.11 -5.87 6.48
CA ASP A 40 5.30 -7.05 6.82
C ASP A 40 3.85 -6.69 7.15
N LYS A 41 3.57 -5.41 7.38
CA LYS A 41 2.25 -4.89 7.71
C LYS A 41 1.75 -3.99 6.60
N ILE A 42 0.46 -4.08 6.29
CA ILE A 42 -0.20 -3.13 5.39
C ILE A 42 -0.58 -1.88 6.18
N TRP A 43 -0.18 -0.73 5.65
CA TRP A 43 -0.37 0.56 6.30
C TRP A 43 -1.50 1.41 5.69
N THR A 44 -1.77 1.21 4.41
CA THR A 44 -2.86 1.87 3.68
C THR A 44 -4.22 1.50 4.24
N LYS A 45 -5.18 2.42 4.19
CA LYS A 45 -6.56 2.20 4.65
C LYS A 45 -7.50 1.75 3.55
N GLY A 46 -7.14 1.95 2.30
CA GLY A 46 -7.94 1.52 1.15
C GLY A 46 -7.32 1.92 -0.16
N VAL A 47 -7.90 1.44 -1.24
CA VAL A 47 -7.44 1.72 -2.60
C VAL A 47 -8.60 2.12 -3.51
N VAL A 48 -8.34 3.06 -4.40
CA VAL A 48 -9.26 3.49 -5.46
C VAL A 48 -8.64 3.18 -6.80
N ILE A 49 -9.37 2.51 -7.67
CA ILE A 49 -8.88 1.97 -8.95
C ILE A 49 -9.87 2.36 -10.04
N ASN A 50 -9.36 2.71 -11.21
CA ASN A 50 -10.20 3.14 -12.34
C ASN A 50 -11.09 2.02 -12.88
N SER A 51 -10.48 0.89 -13.19
CA SER A 51 -11.14 -0.27 -13.81
C SER A 51 -11.15 -1.47 -12.86
N GLU A 52 -11.78 -2.54 -13.25
CA GLU A 52 -11.68 -3.81 -12.53
C GLU A 52 -10.22 -4.26 -12.43
N ILE A 53 -9.92 -5.01 -11.38
CA ILE A 53 -8.57 -5.53 -11.14
C ILE A 53 -8.25 -6.53 -12.25
N THR A 54 -7.20 -6.26 -13.00
CA THR A 54 -6.74 -7.09 -14.11
C THR A 54 -6.24 -8.44 -13.61
N SER A 55 -6.60 -9.51 -14.31
CA SER A 55 -6.04 -10.84 -14.06
C SER A 55 -4.52 -10.82 -14.27
N PRO A 56 -3.75 -11.47 -13.39
CA PRO A 56 -2.31 -11.44 -13.47
C PRO A 56 -1.81 -12.21 -14.69
N SER A 57 -0.85 -11.60 -15.40
CA SER A 57 -0.15 -12.18 -16.54
C SER A 57 1.38 -12.27 -16.34
N ASN A 58 1.85 -12.00 -15.15
CA ASN A 58 3.27 -12.02 -14.80
C ASN A 58 3.67 -13.36 -14.17
N TYR A 59 4.84 -13.91 -14.56
CA TYR A 59 5.35 -15.18 -14.06
C TYR A 59 5.64 -15.20 -12.54
N ARG A 60 5.79 -14.03 -11.91
CA ARG A 60 5.98 -13.90 -10.46
C ARG A 60 4.67 -13.87 -9.66
N ALA A 61 3.54 -13.84 -10.36
CA ALA A 61 2.24 -13.78 -9.70
C ALA A 61 1.96 -15.07 -8.93
N LEU A 62 1.73 -14.97 -7.64
CA LEU A 62 1.29 -16.07 -6.79
C LEU A 62 -0.20 -15.97 -6.46
N LYS A 63 -0.76 -14.75 -6.48
CA LYS A 63 -2.17 -14.50 -6.17
C LYS A 63 -2.71 -13.32 -6.96
N HIS A 64 -4.02 -13.34 -7.18
CA HIS A 64 -4.75 -12.19 -7.67
C HIS A 64 -4.72 -11.04 -6.64
N LEU A 65 -4.65 -9.79 -7.11
CA LEU A 65 -4.60 -8.63 -6.21
C LEU A 65 -5.85 -8.53 -5.32
N ASP A 66 -7.04 -8.82 -5.86
CA ASP A 66 -8.28 -8.78 -5.08
C ASP A 66 -8.26 -9.77 -3.90
N ASP A 67 -7.77 -11.00 -4.12
CA ASP A 67 -7.63 -12.00 -3.06
C ASP A 67 -6.61 -11.56 -1.99
N TRP A 68 -5.55 -10.88 -2.43
CA TRP A 68 -4.54 -10.35 -1.53
C TRP A 68 -5.10 -9.19 -0.69
N LEU A 69 -5.87 -8.27 -1.30
CA LEU A 69 -6.57 -7.19 -0.59
C LEU A 69 -7.56 -7.73 0.44
N LYS A 70 -8.39 -8.70 0.04
CA LYS A 70 -9.35 -9.38 0.93
C LYS A 70 -8.66 -10.05 2.13
N LYS A 71 -7.58 -10.79 1.87
CA LYS A 71 -6.79 -11.43 2.93
C LYS A 71 -6.25 -10.42 3.94
N ASN A 72 -5.82 -9.26 3.47
CA ASN A 72 -5.27 -8.18 4.30
C ASN A 72 -6.35 -7.22 4.83
N LYS A 73 -7.64 -7.49 4.55
CA LYS A 73 -8.77 -6.66 4.99
C LYS A 73 -8.70 -5.22 4.50
N ILE A 74 -8.14 -5.00 3.30
CA ILE A 74 -8.06 -3.69 2.66
C ILE A 74 -9.28 -3.53 1.75
N VAL A 75 -10.02 -2.46 1.97
CA VAL A 75 -11.18 -2.13 1.12
C VAL A 75 -10.69 -1.49 -0.17
N GLY A 76 -11.14 -2.01 -1.31
CA GLY A 76 -10.93 -1.43 -2.63
C GLY A 76 -12.25 -0.96 -3.25
N ILE A 77 -12.19 0.07 -4.08
CA ILE A 77 -13.28 0.49 -4.95
C ILE A 77 -12.77 0.63 -6.37
N THR A 78 -13.52 0.10 -7.33
CA THR A 78 -13.22 0.16 -8.77
C THR A 78 -14.28 0.98 -9.50
N GLY A 79 -14.04 1.30 -10.77
CA GLY A 79 -15.00 2.06 -11.59
C GLY A 79 -15.02 3.55 -11.29
N ILE A 80 -13.97 4.11 -10.71
CA ILE A 80 -13.85 5.53 -10.41
C ILE A 80 -12.94 6.21 -11.44
N ASP A 81 -13.31 7.38 -11.92
CA ASP A 81 -12.40 8.23 -12.70
C ASP A 81 -11.26 8.75 -11.80
N THR A 82 -10.22 7.93 -11.70
CA THR A 82 -9.06 8.20 -10.83
C THR A 82 -8.23 9.38 -11.32
N ARG A 83 -8.28 9.73 -12.59
CA ARG A 83 -7.59 10.91 -13.14
C ARG A 83 -8.29 12.20 -12.70
N ASN A 84 -9.61 12.24 -12.83
CA ASN A 84 -10.40 13.38 -12.35
C ASN A 84 -10.27 13.53 -10.82
N LEU A 85 -10.33 12.41 -10.09
CA LEU A 85 -10.10 12.43 -8.64
C LEU A 85 -8.70 12.96 -8.28
N THR A 86 -7.66 12.59 -9.04
CA THR A 86 -6.30 13.13 -8.84
C THR A 86 -6.24 14.62 -9.10
N SER A 87 -6.90 15.13 -10.15
CA SER A 87 -6.98 16.56 -10.44
C SER A 87 -7.70 17.31 -9.30
N PHE A 88 -8.80 16.75 -8.81
CA PHE A 88 -9.51 17.32 -7.66
C PHE A 88 -8.61 17.39 -6.41
N ILE A 89 -7.89 16.32 -6.10
CA ILE A 89 -6.97 16.28 -4.95
C ILE A 89 -5.85 17.31 -5.10
N ARG A 90 -5.30 17.45 -6.31
CA ARG A 90 -4.26 18.44 -6.61
C ARG A 90 -4.76 19.86 -6.39
N ASP A 91 -5.97 20.17 -6.85
CA ASP A 91 -6.49 21.53 -6.86
C ASP A 91 -7.06 21.94 -5.48
N LYS A 92 -7.60 20.99 -4.72
CA LYS A 92 -8.23 21.22 -3.42
C LYS A 92 -7.39 20.79 -2.21
N GLY A 93 -6.25 20.14 -2.44
CA GLY A 93 -5.46 19.48 -1.41
C GLY A 93 -6.01 18.08 -1.09
N ALA A 94 -5.28 17.32 -0.25
CA ALA A 94 -5.66 15.98 0.12
C ALA A 94 -6.90 15.99 1.05
N PRO A 95 -8.08 15.60 0.57
CA PRO A 95 -9.31 15.64 1.36
C PRO A 95 -9.33 14.49 2.38
N LYS A 96 -10.11 14.67 3.44
CA LYS A 96 -10.50 13.56 4.30
C LYS A 96 -11.49 12.67 3.55
N GLY A 97 -11.33 11.35 3.65
CA GLY A 97 -12.19 10.40 2.98
C GLY A 97 -12.49 9.18 3.85
N THR A 98 -13.63 8.56 3.60
CA THR A 98 -13.98 7.26 4.18
C THR A 98 -14.29 6.29 3.06
N ILE A 99 -13.65 5.13 3.08
CA ILE A 99 -13.95 4.00 2.22
C ILE A 99 -14.62 2.90 3.05
N SER A 100 -15.68 2.30 2.51
CA SER A 100 -16.45 1.31 3.26
C SER A 100 -16.93 0.19 2.36
N PHE A 101 -17.00 -1.02 2.92
CA PHE A 101 -17.57 -2.20 2.27
C PHE A 101 -18.78 -2.71 3.06
N SER A 102 -19.83 -3.10 2.36
CA SER A 102 -21.01 -3.73 2.96
C SER A 102 -21.44 -4.93 2.13
N LYS A 103 -21.50 -6.10 2.76
CA LYS A 103 -22.02 -7.34 2.12
C LYS A 103 -23.48 -7.21 1.65
N LYS A 104 -24.25 -6.33 2.25
CA LYS A 104 -25.68 -6.10 1.95
C LYS A 104 -25.91 -4.92 1.02
N ASN A 105 -24.85 -4.30 0.48
CA ASN A 105 -24.92 -3.05 -0.32
C ASN A 105 -25.74 -1.91 0.33
N LYS A 106 -25.81 -1.92 1.67
CA LYS A 106 -26.51 -0.88 2.44
C LYS A 106 -25.46 -0.02 3.13
N PHE A 107 -25.53 1.29 2.89
CA PHE A 107 -24.62 2.26 3.46
C PHE A 107 -25.40 3.38 4.16
N ASN A 108 -25.00 3.70 5.37
CA ASN A 108 -25.48 4.90 6.06
C ASN A 108 -24.55 6.08 5.74
N ILE A 109 -24.86 6.78 4.67
CA ILE A 109 -24.03 7.90 4.18
C ILE A 109 -23.87 8.98 5.26
N LYS A 110 -24.93 9.32 6.02
CA LYS A 110 -24.86 10.31 7.12
C LYS A 110 -23.82 9.88 8.18
N LYS A 111 -23.80 8.61 8.54
CA LYS A 111 -22.81 8.06 9.48
C LYS A 111 -21.40 8.12 8.93
N LEU A 112 -21.21 7.75 7.66
CA LEU A 112 -19.90 7.79 7.00
C LEU A 112 -19.37 9.22 6.91
N LEU A 113 -20.20 10.19 6.51
CA LEU A 113 -19.84 11.61 6.48
C LEU A 113 -19.45 12.12 7.88
N LYS A 114 -20.24 11.77 8.91
CA LYS A 114 -19.90 12.14 10.28
C LYS A 114 -18.54 11.57 10.72
N GLN A 115 -18.24 10.34 10.34
CA GLN A 115 -16.90 9.74 10.61
C GLN A 115 -15.80 10.50 9.87
N THR A 116 -15.98 10.81 8.58
CA THR A 116 -15.04 11.58 7.78
C THR A 116 -14.73 12.95 8.41
N HIS A 117 -15.77 13.68 8.81
CA HIS A 117 -15.62 15.00 9.42
C HIS A 117 -14.97 14.94 10.80
N LYS A 118 -15.28 13.91 11.60
CA LYS A 118 -14.72 13.74 12.95
C LYS A 118 -13.23 13.42 12.92
N TRP A 119 -12.72 12.80 11.85
CA TRP A 119 -11.31 12.47 11.77
C TRP A 119 -10.46 13.75 11.68
N SER A 120 -9.42 13.87 12.50
CA SER A 120 -8.56 15.05 12.56
C SER A 120 -7.80 15.33 11.25
N GLY A 121 -7.60 14.31 10.40
CA GLY A 121 -6.70 14.34 9.27
C GLY A 121 -5.30 13.88 9.69
N LEU A 122 -4.34 14.01 8.78
CA LEU A 122 -2.93 13.63 9.06
C LEU A 122 -2.23 14.65 9.95
N LYS A 123 -2.70 15.90 9.98
CA LYS A 123 -2.12 16.97 10.80
C LYS A 123 -2.23 16.59 12.27
N ASN A 124 -1.10 16.69 13.00
CA ASN A 124 -0.98 16.35 14.42
C ASN A 124 -1.10 14.85 14.76
N LEU A 125 -1.06 13.96 13.75
CA LEU A 125 -0.89 12.54 14.00
C LEU A 125 0.61 12.22 14.04
N ASP A 126 1.08 11.63 15.14
CA ASP A 126 2.42 11.05 15.19
C ASP A 126 2.43 9.70 14.46
N LEU A 127 2.56 9.78 13.12
CA LEU A 127 2.66 8.58 12.30
C LEU A 127 4.05 7.96 12.38
N ALA A 128 5.08 8.74 12.68
CA ALA A 128 6.42 8.22 12.86
C ALA A 128 6.46 7.25 14.06
N GLU A 129 5.89 7.61 15.21
CA GLU A 129 5.74 6.69 16.33
C GLU A 129 5.02 5.40 15.95
N LYS A 130 3.95 5.53 15.14
CA LYS A 130 3.09 4.40 14.73
C LYS A 130 3.82 3.40 13.84
N VAL A 131 4.67 3.87 12.92
CA VAL A 131 5.39 3.03 11.95
C VAL A 131 6.77 2.60 12.44
N SER A 132 7.34 3.26 13.45
CA SER A 132 8.63 2.93 14.04
C SER A 132 8.67 1.52 14.60
N THR A 133 9.81 0.88 14.50
CA THR A 133 10.02 -0.42 15.14
C THR A 133 10.00 -0.29 16.66
N LYS A 134 9.45 -1.29 17.34
CA LYS A 134 9.42 -1.34 18.81
C LYS A 134 10.54 -2.21 19.39
N LYS A 135 11.34 -2.88 18.56
CA LYS A 135 12.41 -3.79 18.99
C LYS A 135 13.59 -3.71 18.04
N ASN A 136 14.77 -3.89 18.59
CA ASN A 136 15.97 -4.07 17.78
C ASN A 136 15.87 -5.37 16.99
N TYR A 137 16.30 -5.34 15.75
CA TYR A 137 16.37 -6.51 14.88
C TYR A 137 17.58 -6.44 13.96
N LEU A 138 18.01 -7.59 13.47
CA LEU A 138 19.05 -7.66 12.46
C LEU A 138 18.42 -7.58 11.09
N TRP A 139 18.85 -6.59 10.31
CA TRP A 139 18.46 -6.49 8.91
C TRP A 139 19.09 -7.69 8.15
N LYS A 140 18.23 -8.53 7.60
CA LYS A 140 18.63 -9.64 6.74
C LYS A 140 18.54 -9.21 5.27
N GLY A 141 19.20 -8.11 4.95
CA GLY A 141 19.15 -7.47 3.65
C GLY A 141 19.52 -8.39 2.50
N PHE A 142 18.95 -8.10 1.37
CA PHE A 142 19.16 -8.85 0.14
C PHE A 142 19.96 -7.99 -0.83
N LYS A 143 20.72 -8.66 -1.69
CA LYS A 143 21.29 -8.04 -2.89
C LYS A 143 20.22 -7.94 -3.99
N THR A 144 20.67 -7.63 -5.19
CA THR A 144 19.83 -7.60 -6.40
C THR A 144 19.00 -8.87 -6.53
N TRP A 145 17.75 -8.71 -6.96
CA TRP A 145 16.89 -9.81 -7.31
C TRP A 145 17.27 -10.39 -8.68
N GLU A 146 17.36 -11.71 -8.77
CA GLU A 146 17.62 -12.42 -10.00
C GLU A 146 16.51 -13.44 -10.28
N LYS A 147 16.16 -13.62 -11.57
CA LYS A 147 15.05 -14.48 -11.98
C LYS A 147 15.21 -15.93 -11.51
N LYS A 148 16.43 -16.44 -11.48
CA LYS A 148 16.74 -17.84 -11.13
C LYS A 148 16.80 -18.07 -9.64
N ASP A 149 17.39 -17.14 -8.90
CA ASP A 149 17.77 -17.32 -7.50
C ASP A 149 16.97 -16.42 -6.52
N GLY A 150 16.08 -15.57 -7.05
CA GLY A 150 15.36 -14.57 -6.26
C GLY A 150 16.31 -13.50 -5.71
N TYR A 151 16.08 -13.03 -4.49
CA TYR A 151 16.98 -12.10 -3.84
C TYR A 151 18.27 -12.78 -3.36
N LEU A 152 19.42 -12.33 -3.89
CA LEU A 152 20.72 -12.82 -3.51
C LEU A 152 21.09 -12.43 -2.08
N LYS A 153 21.62 -13.35 -1.31
CA LYS A 153 22.09 -13.12 0.06
C LYS A 153 23.53 -12.63 0.09
N ASN A 154 23.84 -11.69 0.98
CA ASN A 154 25.22 -11.31 1.27
C ASN A 154 25.95 -12.45 1.97
N LYS A 155 27.01 -12.97 1.34
CA LYS A 155 27.84 -14.07 1.90
C LYS A 155 28.92 -13.58 2.87
N LYS A 156 29.39 -12.32 2.73
CA LYS A 156 30.42 -11.72 3.60
C LYS A 156 29.90 -10.42 4.20
N LYS A 157 30.06 -10.24 5.51
CA LYS A 157 29.78 -8.99 6.21
C LYS A 157 31.09 -8.22 6.30
N SER A 158 31.17 -7.06 5.64
CA SER A 158 32.37 -6.21 5.65
C SER A 158 32.26 -5.07 6.67
N PHE A 159 31.04 -4.64 6.98
CA PHE A 159 30.77 -3.51 7.88
C PHE A 159 29.57 -3.81 8.75
N HIS A 160 29.51 -3.15 9.92
CA HIS A 160 28.32 -3.09 10.77
C HIS A 160 27.75 -1.68 10.67
N VAL A 161 26.53 -1.58 10.16
CA VAL A 161 25.78 -0.32 10.06
C VAL A 161 24.60 -0.41 11.01
N VAL A 162 24.40 0.61 11.81
CA VAL A 162 23.21 0.77 12.67
C VAL A 162 22.29 1.79 12.02
N ALA A 163 21.05 1.39 11.75
CA ALA A 163 20.01 2.27 11.23
C ALA A 163 18.94 2.49 12.30
N ILE A 164 18.47 3.72 12.43
CA ILE A 164 17.33 4.05 13.30
C ILE A 164 16.08 3.93 12.41
N ASP A 165 15.22 2.96 12.76
CA ASP A 165 14.05 2.61 11.96
C ASP A 165 12.80 3.39 12.42
N TYR A 166 12.44 4.41 11.65
CA TYR A 166 11.20 5.17 11.74
C TYR A 166 10.17 4.77 10.65
N GLY A 167 10.14 3.52 10.26
CA GLY A 167 9.32 3.00 9.17
C GLY A 167 10.13 2.78 7.89
N VAL A 168 11.26 2.09 8.05
CA VAL A 168 12.15 1.72 6.93
C VAL A 168 11.44 0.79 5.96
N LYS A 169 11.64 1.06 4.68
CA LYS A 169 11.18 0.20 3.60
C LYS A 169 12.15 -0.96 3.40
N LYS A 170 11.64 -2.11 2.99
CA LYS A 170 12.48 -3.29 2.73
C LYS A 170 13.44 -3.12 1.56
N ASN A 171 13.14 -2.20 0.64
CA ASN A 171 13.95 -1.93 -0.55
C ASN A 171 14.96 -0.78 -0.39
N ILE A 172 15.24 -0.36 0.82
CA ILE A 172 16.32 0.61 1.12
C ILE A 172 17.67 -0.06 1.27
#